data_102c7c9b1908166cf02a07fad0c3a3ef
#
_entry.id   102c7c9b1908166cf02a07fad0c3a3ef
#
_cell.length_a   1.000
_cell.length_b   1.000
_cell.length_c   1.000
_cell.angle_alpha   90.00
_cell.angle_beta   90.00
_cell.angle_gamma   90.00
#
_symmetry.space_group_name_H-M   'P 1'
#
loop_
_entity.id
_entity.type
_entity.pdbx_description
1 polymer ?
#
loop_
_entity_poly.entity_id
_entity_poly.type
_entity_poly.pdbx_seq_one_letter_code
_entity_poly.pdbx_strand_id
1 'polypeptide(L)'
;MPHSIKGRYVTMEEFSILFSLALGLVAGLFMSRLMKPLGLPAVTSYLIAGILIGPFVLGRLGITGLFSGLEKLSTMGSLVQDVALGFIAFAIGNEFRLSDLKHTGKQAAVVGVVQAVAAMIVVDVVLIGLHFVLGQEVLPLSVAITLGATATATAPAATLMVVRQYKAKGALTDILLPVVALDDAVGLICFSVSIGVARAVEGGAVSAISIVINPLLEVVLSLLLGTLAGAVFTAVESLFKSNSKRLCLSITFVLLTIALSQLEYTFDSGLKISFSSLLVCMMLGTIFCNLCKSADELMAKTDKWTMPIYVLFFVISGAELDFTVFSSIAVIGVGLAYVIFRSIGKSLGAHFSAKATGCPPSVVKYLGITLLPQAGVSIGMSITAAAALQHGSLVRNIVLFAVLIYELLGPSLTKWALIKAGDVTPKPAEHKPTVAEMFADEVDEDDTK
;
A
#
# COMPACT_ATOMS: atom_id res chain seq x y z
N MET A 1 -54.59 -4.53 27.15
CA MET A 1 -53.17 -4.78 27.00
C MET A 1 -52.67 -3.99 25.78
N PRO A 2 -51.89 -2.95 25.92
CA PRO A 2 -51.35 -2.23 24.76
C PRO A 2 -50.13 -2.96 24.23
N HIS A 3 -50.17 -3.30 22.94
CA HIS A 3 -49.02 -3.81 22.21
C HIS A 3 -47.91 -2.73 22.19
N SER A 4 -46.84 -2.97 22.94
CA SER A 4 -45.61 -2.23 22.87
C SER A 4 -44.98 -2.48 21.49
N ILE A 5 -45.05 -1.49 20.62
CA ILE A 5 -44.20 -1.40 19.42
C ILE A 5 -42.78 -1.18 19.93
N LYS A 6 -42.01 -2.26 20.07
CA LYS A 6 -40.54 -2.18 20.21
C LYS A 6 -39.99 -1.61 18.90
N GLY A 7 -39.91 -0.30 18.79
CA GLY A 7 -39.14 0.36 17.74
C GLY A 7 -37.70 -0.11 17.87
N ARG A 8 -37.19 -0.72 16.80
CA ARG A 8 -35.77 -1.04 16.67
C ARG A 8 -35.05 0.30 16.65
N TYR A 9 -34.48 0.72 17.76
CA TYR A 9 -33.56 1.86 17.77
C TYR A 9 -32.37 1.42 16.91
N VAL A 10 -32.29 1.92 15.68
CA VAL A 10 -31.03 1.92 14.93
C VAL A 10 -30.04 2.60 15.85
N THR A 11 -29.01 1.88 16.28
CA THR A 11 -28.03 2.46 17.18
C THR A 11 -27.40 3.63 16.41
N MET A 12 -27.26 4.79 17.05
CA MET A 12 -26.62 5.99 16.44
C MET A 12 -25.24 5.64 15.86
N GLU A 13 -24.68 4.54 16.27
CA GLU A 13 -23.42 3.98 15.80
C GLU A 13 -23.51 3.41 14.38
N GLU A 14 -24.49 2.55 14.10
CA GLU A 14 -24.70 1.96 12.77
C GLU A 14 -24.98 3.03 11.72
N PHE A 15 -25.82 4.02 12.09
CA PHE A 15 -26.09 5.18 11.24
C PHE A 15 -24.78 5.96 10.94
N SER A 16 -23.97 6.22 11.96
CA SER A 16 -22.72 6.98 11.83
C SER A 16 -21.72 6.29 10.91
N ILE A 17 -21.59 4.96 11.00
CA ILE A 17 -20.69 4.17 10.14
C ILE A 17 -21.13 4.23 8.68
N LEU A 18 -22.38 3.90 8.40
CA LEU A 18 -22.92 3.89 7.03
C LEU A 18 -22.86 5.29 6.41
N PHE A 19 -23.20 6.31 7.19
CA PHE A 19 -23.12 7.68 6.75
C PHE A 19 -21.68 8.12 6.43
N SER A 20 -20.71 7.75 7.26
CA SER A 20 -19.30 8.05 7.07
C SER A 20 -18.75 7.36 5.80
N LEU A 21 -19.11 6.10 5.55
CA LEU A 21 -18.73 5.39 4.33
C LEU A 21 -19.34 6.05 3.07
N ALA A 22 -20.63 6.38 3.11
CA ALA A 22 -21.28 7.07 2.01
C ALA A 22 -20.66 8.43 1.73
N LEU A 23 -20.39 9.21 2.79
CA LEU A 23 -19.72 10.50 2.66
C LEU A 23 -18.31 10.37 2.13
N GLY A 24 -17.55 9.37 2.59
CA GLY A 24 -16.22 9.08 2.07
C GLY A 24 -16.21 8.83 0.57
N LEU A 25 -17.17 8.02 0.07
CA LEU A 25 -17.34 7.80 -1.36
C LEU A 25 -17.68 9.08 -2.11
N VAL A 26 -18.67 9.83 -1.63
CA VAL A 26 -19.09 11.11 -2.26
C VAL A 26 -17.92 12.08 -2.29
N ALA A 27 -17.24 12.30 -1.16
CA ALA A 27 -16.11 13.21 -1.08
C ALA A 27 -14.96 12.80 -2.01
N GLY A 28 -14.62 11.50 -2.05
CA GLY A 28 -13.60 10.97 -2.93
C GLY A 28 -13.94 11.20 -4.41
N LEU A 29 -15.15 10.85 -4.83
CA LEU A 29 -15.60 11.00 -6.20
C LEU A 29 -15.63 12.49 -6.62
N PHE A 30 -16.21 13.38 -5.81
CA PHE A 30 -16.24 14.81 -6.11
C PHE A 30 -14.82 15.41 -6.16
N MET A 31 -13.95 15.03 -5.22
CA MET A 31 -12.58 15.52 -5.21
C MET A 31 -11.80 15.05 -6.43
N SER A 32 -11.97 13.80 -6.86
CA SER A 32 -11.30 13.28 -8.05
C SER A 32 -11.71 14.05 -9.32
N ARG A 33 -12.97 14.47 -9.39
CA ARG A 33 -13.50 15.32 -10.49
C ARG A 33 -12.94 16.74 -10.41
N LEU A 34 -12.91 17.32 -9.21
CA LEU A 34 -12.40 18.68 -8.98
C LEU A 34 -10.90 18.80 -9.29
N MET A 35 -10.12 17.75 -9.00
CA MET A 35 -8.66 17.74 -9.20
C MET A 35 -8.25 17.29 -10.62
N LYS A 36 -9.18 16.75 -11.42
CA LYS A 36 -8.92 16.30 -12.81
C LYS A 36 -8.27 17.39 -13.69
N PRO A 37 -8.72 18.67 -13.67
CA PRO A 37 -8.09 19.75 -14.45
C PRO A 37 -6.64 20.05 -14.04
N LEU A 38 -6.29 19.80 -12.76
CA LEU A 38 -4.92 19.95 -12.27
C LEU A 38 -4.01 18.78 -12.72
N GLY A 39 -4.59 17.79 -13.40
CA GLY A 39 -3.85 16.62 -13.88
C GLY A 39 -3.38 15.67 -12.78
N LEU A 40 -3.93 15.77 -11.57
CA LEU A 40 -3.59 14.89 -10.46
C LEU A 40 -4.18 13.48 -10.66
N PRO A 41 -3.47 12.43 -10.22
CA PRO A 41 -4.03 11.08 -10.15
C PRO A 41 -5.24 11.01 -9.22
N ALA A 42 -6.18 10.09 -9.51
CA ALA A 42 -7.36 9.90 -8.68
C ALA A 42 -7.00 9.54 -7.23
N VAL A 43 -5.96 8.74 -7.04
CA VAL A 43 -5.44 8.37 -5.72
C VAL A 43 -5.11 9.60 -4.87
N THR A 44 -4.32 10.53 -5.40
CA THR A 44 -3.97 11.78 -4.71
C THR A 44 -5.23 12.59 -4.35
N SER A 45 -6.23 12.58 -5.25
CA SER A 45 -7.50 13.28 -5.01
C SER A 45 -8.31 12.64 -3.88
N TYR A 46 -8.34 11.31 -3.81
CA TYR A 46 -9.01 10.57 -2.73
C TYR A 46 -8.34 10.82 -1.37
N LEU A 47 -7.00 10.82 -1.33
CA LEU A 47 -6.24 11.18 -0.13
C LEU A 47 -6.55 12.60 0.34
N ILE A 48 -6.55 13.57 -0.58
CA ILE A 48 -6.90 14.97 -0.26
C ILE A 48 -8.35 15.06 0.28
N ALA A 49 -9.30 14.33 -0.33
CA ALA A 49 -10.66 14.24 0.19
C ALA A 49 -10.68 13.76 1.63
N GLY A 50 -9.96 12.66 1.92
CA GLY A 50 -9.84 12.11 3.26
C GLY A 50 -9.24 13.08 4.27
N ILE A 51 -8.15 13.76 3.90
CA ILE A 51 -7.53 14.81 4.73
C ILE A 51 -8.55 15.89 5.09
N LEU A 52 -9.28 16.40 4.10
CA LEU A 52 -10.23 17.50 4.30
C LEU A 52 -11.39 17.12 5.21
N ILE A 53 -12.01 15.94 4.96
CA ILE A 53 -13.16 15.48 5.78
C ILE A 53 -12.74 14.79 7.07
N GLY A 54 -11.45 14.54 7.26
CA GLY A 54 -10.88 13.84 8.41
C GLY A 54 -10.88 14.66 9.70
N PRO A 55 -10.55 14.01 10.82
CA PRO A 55 -10.60 14.60 12.16
C PRO A 55 -9.62 15.77 12.33
N PHE A 56 -8.56 15.82 11.54
CA PHE A 56 -7.51 16.83 11.66
C PHE A 56 -7.83 18.16 10.95
N VAL A 57 -8.82 18.19 10.05
CA VAL A 57 -9.27 19.42 9.36
C VAL A 57 -10.70 19.76 9.77
N LEU A 58 -11.73 19.08 9.26
CA LEU A 58 -13.11 19.36 9.62
C LEU A 58 -13.44 19.03 11.07
N GLY A 59 -12.82 17.99 11.63
CA GLY A 59 -12.99 17.65 13.03
C GLY A 59 -12.53 18.77 13.98
N ARG A 60 -11.44 19.50 13.65
CA ARG A 60 -10.97 20.67 14.42
C ARG A 60 -11.90 21.88 14.31
N LEU A 61 -12.70 21.98 13.25
CA LEU A 61 -13.70 23.03 13.09
C LEU A 61 -15.02 22.75 13.85
N GLY A 62 -15.04 21.69 14.67
CA GLY A 62 -16.22 21.33 15.47
C GLY A 62 -17.30 20.55 14.70
N ILE A 63 -17.03 20.19 13.46
CA ILE A 63 -17.92 19.33 12.63
C ILE A 63 -17.62 17.86 12.97
N THR A 64 -17.88 17.51 14.23
CA THR A 64 -17.50 16.21 14.79
C THR A 64 -18.38 15.05 14.32
N GLY A 65 -19.46 15.31 13.56
CA GLY A 65 -20.43 14.29 13.16
C GLY A 65 -19.97 13.31 12.07
N LEU A 66 -18.92 13.64 11.31
CA LEU A 66 -18.58 12.94 10.09
C LEU A 66 -17.54 11.83 10.27
N PHE A 67 -16.60 12.03 11.18
CA PHE A 67 -15.54 11.05 11.51
C PHE A 67 -15.17 11.02 13.01
N SER A 68 -15.96 11.65 13.89
CA SER A 68 -15.77 11.54 15.36
C SER A 68 -15.99 10.11 15.89
N GLY A 69 -16.51 9.23 15.04
CA GLY A 69 -16.56 7.80 15.30
C GLY A 69 -15.30 7.05 14.84
N LEU A 70 -14.19 7.73 14.49
CA LEU A 70 -12.95 7.07 14.04
C LEU A 70 -12.31 6.20 15.12
N GLU A 71 -12.51 6.44 16.40
CA GLU A 71 -12.15 5.45 17.43
C GLU A 71 -12.94 4.14 17.25
N LYS A 72 -14.18 4.20 16.77
CA LYS A 72 -15.01 3.04 16.42
C LYS A 72 -14.90 2.67 14.96
N LEU A 73 -14.60 3.62 14.09
CA LEU A 73 -14.21 3.37 12.70
C LEU A 73 -12.82 2.71 12.62
N SER A 74 -12.00 2.74 13.66
CA SER A 74 -10.70 2.08 13.67
C SER A 74 -10.83 0.58 13.36
N THR A 75 -11.82 -0.11 13.91
CA THR A 75 -12.06 -1.53 13.63
C THR A 75 -12.69 -1.75 12.24
N MET A 76 -13.64 -0.91 11.83
CA MET A 76 -14.24 -1.00 10.49
C MET A 76 -13.33 -0.43 9.42
N GLY A 77 -12.58 0.62 9.74
CA GLY A 77 -11.57 1.21 8.85
C GLY A 77 -10.45 0.22 8.56
N SER A 78 -9.93 -0.47 9.58
CA SER A 78 -8.93 -1.52 9.38
C SER A 78 -9.46 -2.67 8.54
N LEU A 79 -10.72 -3.10 8.75
CA LEU A 79 -11.33 -4.13 7.92
C LEU A 79 -11.44 -3.71 6.44
N VAL A 80 -11.87 -2.48 6.17
CA VAL A 80 -11.93 -1.94 4.79
C VAL A 80 -10.54 -1.87 4.19
N GLN A 81 -9.54 -1.45 4.97
CA GLN A 81 -8.15 -1.39 4.54
C GLN A 81 -7.59 -2.78 4.24
N ASP A 82 -7.79 -3.76 5.11
CA ASP A 82 -7.34 -5.14 4.91
C ASP A 82 -7.97 -5.77 3.65
N VAL A 83 -9.28 -5.57 3.46
CA VAL A 83 -9.99 -6.05 2.28
C VAL A 83 -9.47 -5.37 1.02
N ALA A 84 -9.30 -4.05 1.04
CA ALA A 84 -8.77 -3.30 -0.10
C ALA A 84 -7.35 -3.74 -0.46
N LEU A 85 -6.46 -3.85 0.52
CA LEU A 85 -5.09 -4.32 0.33
C LEU A 85 -5.05 -5.76 -0.20
N GLY A 86 -5.93 -6.64 0.27
CA GLY A 86 -6.03 -8.00 -0.25
C GLY A 86 -6.43 -8.05 -1.73
N PHE A 87 -7.41 -7.24 -2.14
CA PHE A 87 -7.80 -7.14 -3.56
C PHE A 87 -6.72 -6.47 -4.41
N ILE A 88 -6.02 -5.47 -3.89
CA ILE A 88 -4.88 -4.84 -4.56
C ILE A 88 -3.77 -5.88 -4.77
N ALA A 89 -3.42 -6.64 -3.74
CA ALA A 89 -2.42 -7.69 -3.82
C ALA A 89 -2.81 -8.81 -4.81
N PHE A 90 -4.08 -9.26 -4.76
CA PHE A 90 -4.64 -10.20 -5.74
C PHE A 90 -4.52 -9.66 -7.17
N ALA A 91 -4.82 -8.38 -7.37
CA ALA A 91 -4.71 -7.72 -8.66
C ALA A 91 -3.26 -7.61 -9.15
N ILE A 92 -2.32 -7.29 -8.27
CA ILE A 92 -0.88 -7.29 -8.59
C ILE A 92 -0.43 -8.71 -8.96
N GLY A 93 -0.83 -9.72 -8.17
CA GLY A 93 -0.52 -11.12 -8.46
C GLY A 93 -1.02 -11.56 -9.83
N ASN A 94 -2.18 -11.08 -10.27
CA ASN A 94 -2.73 -11.41 -11.59
C ASN A 94 -1.93 -10.83 -12.77
N GLU A 95 -1.08 -9.83 -12.54
CA GLU A 95 -0.12 -9.33 -13.55
C GLU A 95 1.13 -10.22 -13.66
N PHE A 96 1.35 -11.16 -12.73
CA PHE A 96 2.51 -12.05 -12.71
C PHE A 96 2.33 -13.27 -13.61
N ARG A 97 2.43 -13.07 -14.92
CA ARG A 97 2.42 -14.19 -15.86
C ARG A 97 3.79 -14.84 -15.93
N LEU A 98 3.85 -16.14 -15.72
CA LEU A 98 5.10 -16.92 -15.82
C LEU A 98 5.76 -16.81 -17.18
N SER A 99 4.98 -16.61 -18.26
CA SER A 99 5.50 -16.32 -19.61
C SER A 99 6.39 -15.07 -19.61
N ASP A 100 5.93 -14.01 -18.98
CA ASP A 100 6.58 -12.69 -19.00
C ASP A 100 7.73 -12.65 -17.98
N LEU A 101 7.55 -13.36 -16.86
CA LEU A 101 8.59 -13.50 -15.82
C LEU A 101 9.84 -14.23 -16.32
N LYS A 102 9.74 -15.09 -17.33
CA LYS A 102 10.93 -15.75 -17.93
C LYS A 102 11.89 -14.74 -18.54
N HIS A 103 11.42 -13.60 -19.01
CA HIS A 103 12.25 -12.56 -19.63
C HIS A 103 12.70 -11.47 -18.63
N THR A 104 11.84 -11.09 -17.68
CA THR A 104 12.08 -9.95 -16.77
C THR A 104 12.34 -10.35 -15.31
N GLY A 105 12.01 -11.59 -14.92
CA GLY A 105 12.01 -12.02 -13.52
C GLY A 105 13.38 -11.93 -12.84
N LYS A 106 14.48 -12.28 -13.53
CA LYS A 106 15.82 -12.12 -12.96
C LYS A 106 16.16 -10.64 -12.75
N GLN A 107 15.80 -9.78 -13.70
CA GLN A 107 16.01 -8.35 -13.60
C GLN A 107 15.19 -7.76 -12.44
N ALA A 108 13.90 -8.08 -12.39
CA ALA A 108 13.01 -7.63 -11.32
C ALA A 108 13.46 -8.11 -9.92
N ALA A 109 13.89 -9.36 -9.79
CA ALA A 109 14.38 -9.90 -8.53
C ALA A 109 15.66 -9.19 -8.03
N VAL A 110 16.64 -9.04 -8.91
CA VAL A 110 17.89 -8.33 -8.56
C VAL A 110 17.62 -6.86 -8.24
N VAL A 111 16.83 -6.19 -9.07
CA VAL A 111 16.50 -4.77 -8.87
C VAL A 111 15.68 -4.59 -7.59
N GLY A 112 14.67 -5.43 -7.33
CA GLY A 112 13.83 -5.37 -6.14
C GLY A 112 14.66 -5.47 -4.85
N VAL A 113 15.54 -6.48 -4.76
CA VAL A 113 16.39 -6.66 -3.59
C VAL A 113 17.41 -5.52 -3.45
N VAL A 114 18.14 -5.21 -4.53
CA VAL A 114 19.24 -4.23 -4.47
C VAL A 114 18.74 -2.82 -4.14
N GLN A 115 17.63 -2.38 -4.74
CA GLN A 115 17.12 -1.05 -4.47
C GLN A 115 16.56 -0.91 -3.04
N ALA A 116 15.93 -1.97 -2.49
CA ALA A 116 15.42 -1.97 -1.13
C ALA A 116 16.58 -1.89 -0.11
N VAL A 117 17.58 -2.76 -0.27
CA VAL A 117 18.78 -2.77 0.58
C VAL A 117 19.59 -1.48 0.44
N ALA A 118 19.71 -0.93 -0.77
CA ALA A 118 20.38 0.36 -0.99
C ALA A 118 19.67 1.51 -0.26
N ALA A 119 18.33 1.54 -0.29
CA ALA A 119 17.55 2.53 0.46
C ALA A 119 17.81 2.41 1.97
N MET A 120 17.78 1.19 2.51
CA MET A 120 18.10 0.92 3.91
C MET A 120 19.51 1.42 4.26
N ILE A 121 20.54 1.01 3.53
CA ILE A 121 21.92 1.38 3.83
C ILE A 121 22.12 2.89 3.77
N VAL A 122 21.60 3.58 2.77
CA VAL A 122 21.73 5.03 2.63
C VAL A 122 21.06 5.76 3.80
N VAL A 123 19.86 5.32 4.19
CA VAL A 123 19.14 5.91 5.32
C VAL A 123 19.87 5.61 6.63
N ASP A 124 20.31 4.36 6.86
CA ASP A 124 21.07 3.98 8.05
C ASP A 124 22.34 4.82 8.20
N VAL A 125 23.16 4.92 7.16
CA VAL A 125 24.39 5.70 7.18
C VAL A 125 24.14 7.15 7.58
N VAL A 126 23.11 7.76 7.01
CA VAL A 126 22.78 9.16 7.28
C VAL A 126 22.18 9.34 8.68
N LEU A 127 21.21 8.51 9.06
CA LEU A 127 20.55 8.67 10.36
C LEU A 127 21.46 8.26 11.54
N ILE A 128 22.29 7.25 11.38
CA ILE A 128 23.34 6.91 12.35
C ILE A 128 24.36 8.06 12.44
N GLY A 129 24.76 8.63 11.29
CA GLY A 129 25.59 9.84 11.28
C GLY A 129 24.94 11.02 12.02
N LEU A 130 23.65 11.26 11.79
CA LEU A 130 22.87 12.27 12.52
C LEU A 130 22.74 11.97 14.02
N HIS A 131 22.64 10.70 14.41
CA HIS A 131 22.63 10.29 15.82
C HIS A 131 23.89 10.79 16.54
N PHE A 132 25.09 10.64 15.94
CA PHE A 132 26.33 11.13 16.56
C PHE A 132 26.40 12.66 16.65
N VAL A 133 25.67 13.39 15.83
CA VAL A 133 25.60 14.86 15.85
C VAL A 133 24.53 15.38 16.79
N LEU A 134 23.33 14.78 16.77
CA LEU A 134 22.15 15.23 17.53
C LEU A 134 22.08 14.64 18.94
N GLY A 135 22.75 13.52 19.16
CA GLY A 135 22.76 12.81 20.45
C GLY A 135 21.57 11.86 20.64
N GLN A 136 21.71 11.02 21.67
CA GLN A 136 20.76 9.95 22.00
C GLN A 136 19.35 10.47 22.38
N GLU A 137 19.26 11.69 22.92
CA GLU A 137 17.98 12.26 23.34
C GLU A 137 17.10 12.70 22.16
N VAL A 138 17.71 13.16 21.06
CA VAL A 138 17.00 13.65 19.87
C VAL A 138 16.75 12.54 18.86
N LEU A 139 17.75 11.72 18.59
CA LEU A 139 17.68 10.60 17.66
C LEU A 139 18.38 9.37 18.24
N PRO A 140 17.68 8.53 19.01
CA PRO A 140 18.22 7.28 19.52
C PRO A 140 18.74 6.36 18.42
N LEU A 141 19.84 5.61 18.68
CA LEU A 141 20.43 4.71 17.70
C LEU A 141 19.44 3.60 17.26
N SER A 142 18.63 3.10 18.18
CA SER A 142 17.56 2.11 17.87
C SER A 142 16.54 2.66 16.88
N VAL A 143 16.19 3.94 16.99
CA VAL A 143 15.30 4.64 16.06
C VAL A 143 15.95 4.77 14.67
N ALA A 144 17.20 5.19 14.62
CA ALA A 144 17.93 5.36 13.34
C ALA A 144 17.97 4.04 12.55
N ILE A 145 18.38 2.93 13.18
CA ILE A 145 18.46 1.59 12.57
C ILE A 145 17.07 1.11 12.11
N THR A 146 16.04 1.34 12.90
CA THR A 146 14.69 0.90 12.55
C THR A 146 14.12 1.69 11.37
N LEU A 147 14.39 3.01 11.31
CA LEU A 147 14.00 3.86 10.19
C LEU A 147 14.66 3.43 8.88
N GLY A 148 15.94 3.02 8.89
CA GLY A 148 16.57 2.48 7.70
C GLY A 148 15.83 1.28 7.14
N ALA A 149 15.41 0.35 8.00
CA ALA A 149 14.63 -0.80 7.54
C ALA A 149 13.25 -0.40 7.00
N THR A 150 12.55 0.55 7.62
CA THR A 150 11.26 1.02 7.09
C THR A 150 11.39 1.71 5.73
N ALA A 151 12.59 2.18 5.38
CA ALA A 151 12.86 2.81 4.08
C ALA A 151 12.82 1.82 2.89
N THR A 152 12.90 0.52 3.14
CA THR A 152 12.83 -0.53 2.11
C THR A 152 11.46 -0.59 1.44
N ALA A 153 10.37 -0.44 2.20
CA ALA A 153 9.01 -0.69 1.73
C ALA A 153 8.53 0.35 0.68
N THR A 154 7.77 -0.11 -0.30
CA THR A 154 7.09 0.70 -1.32
C THR A 154 5.58 0.45 -1.23
N ALA A 155 4.75 1.47 -1.47
CA ALA A 155 3.30 1.33 -1.48
C ALA A 155 2.80 0.72 -2.81
N PRO A 156 2.41 -0.56 -2.84
CA PRO A 156 1.96 -1.20 -4.07
C PRO A 156 0.62 -0.62 -4.56
N ALA A 157 -0.28 -0.27 -3.64
CA ALA A 157 -1.61 0.24 -3.93
C ALA A 157 -1.57 1.52 -4.78
N ALA A 158 -0.82 2.52 -4.34
CA ALA A 158 -0.73 3.81 -5.03
C ALA A 158 -0.13 3.66 -6.43
N THR A 159 0.93 2.86 -6.55
CA THR A 159 1.61 2.58 -7.83
C THR A 159 0.70 1.84 -8.81
N LEU A 160 0.05 0.75 -8.37
CA LEU A 160 -0.86 -0.03 -9.21
C LEU A 160 -2.04 0.82 -9.72
N MET A 161 -2.64 1.63 -8.83
CA MET A 161 -3.78 2.47 -9.22
C MET A 161 -3.39 3.51 -10.26
N VAL A 162 -2.17 4.08 -10.20
CA VAL A 162 -1.67 4.98 -11.25
C VAL A 162 -1.45 4.22 -12.56
N VAL A 163 -0.80 3.06 -12.53
CA VAL A 163 -0.60 2.21 -13.72
C VAL A 163 -1.94 1.90 -14.39
N ARG A 164 -2.96 1.50 -13.62
CA ARG A 164 -4.29 1.16 -14.14
C ARG A 164 -5.05 2.38 -14.64
N GLN A 165 -5.06 3.49 -13.87
CA GLN A 165 -5.77 4.72 -14.25
C GLN A 165 -5.29 5.25 -15.61
N TYR A 166 -3.99 5.19 -15.86
CA TYR A 166 -3.39 5.69 -17.10
C TYR A 166 -3.17 4.59 -18.13
N LYS A 167 -3.61 3.34 -17.87
CA LYS A 167 -3.44 2.18 -18.73
C LYS A 167 -2.00 2.03 -19.21
N ALA A 168 -1.05 2.27 -18.30
CA ALA A 168 0.37 2.22 -18.58
C ALA A 168 0.78 0.82 -19.04
N LYS A 169 1.54 0.75 -20.15
CA LYS A 169 2.09 -0.50 -20.71
C LYS A 169 3.45 -0.21 -21.30
N GLY A 170 4.45 -1.00 -20.95
CA GLY A 170 5.79 -0.87 -21.49
C GLY A 170 6.85 -1.39 -20.55
N ALA A 171 8.10 -1.21 -20.95
CA ALA A 171 9.24 -1.80 -20.27
C ALA A 171 9.39 -1.37 -18.81
N LEU A 172 9.00 -0.13 -18.45
CA LEU A 172 9.04 0.33 -17.07
C LEU A 172 7.96 -0.36 -16.24
N THR A 173 6.74 -0.44 -16.75
CA THR A 173 5.60 -1.09 -16.05
C THR A 173 5.86 -2.58 -15.83
N ASP A 174 6.42 -3.27 -16.82
CA ASP A 174 6.72 -4.72 -16.77
C ASP A 174 7.73 -5.09 -15.67
N ILE A 175 8.63 -4.18 -15.32
CA ILE A 175 9.60 -4.37 -14.24
C ILE A 175 9.10 -3.78 -12.91
N LEU A 176 8.36 -2.68 -12.97
CA LEU A 176 7.86 -1.98 -11.79
C LEU A 176 6.98 -2.86 -10.91
N LEU A 177 5.97 -3.50 -11.49
CA LEU A 177 5.01 -4.29 -10.71
C LEU A 177 5.66 -5.47 -9.98
N PRO A 178 6.52 -6.30 -10.62
CA PRO A 178 7.29 -7.33 -9.93
C PRO A 178 8.21 -6.80 -8.83
N VAL A 179 8.89 -5.67 -9.07
CA VAL A 179 9.78 -5.06 -8.07
C VAL A 179 9.00 -4.63 -6.84
N VAL A 180 7.88 -3.92 -7.02
CA VAL A 180 7.02 -3.45 -5.92
C VAL A 180 6.49 -4.62 -5.09
N ALA A 181 6.13 -5.72 -5.72
CA ALA A 181 5.64 -6.89 -5.01
C ALA A 181 6.74 -7.61 -4.20
N LEU A 182 7.98 -7.62 -4.70
CA LEU A 182 9.12 -8.17 -3.97
C LEU A 182 9.55 -7.29 -2.79
N ASP A 183 9.31 -6.00 -2.86
CA ASP A 183 9.66 -5.04 -1.80
C ASP A 183 9.04 -5.41 -0.45
N ASP A 184 7.83 -5.94 -0.44
CA ASP A 184 7.14 -6.33 0.80
C ASP A 184 7.87 -7.47 1.50
N ALA A 185 8.27 -8.51 0.76
CA ALA A 185 9.02 -9.64 1.33
C ALA A 185 10.42 -9.21 1.82
N VAL A 186 11.14 -8.45 1.01
CA VAL A 186 12.47 -7.92 1.36
C VAL A 186 12.35 -6.97 2.56
N GLY A 187 11.35 -6.10 2.57
CA GLY A 187 11.08 -5.15 3.63
C GLY A 187 10.81 -5.83 4.98
N LEU A 188 9.99 -6.87 5.01
CA LEU A 188 9.71 -7.63 6.23
C LEU A 188 10.96 -8.29 6.80
N ILE A 189 11.80 -8.88 5.96
CA ILE A 189 13.07 -9.50 6.40
C ILE A 189 14.03 -8.44 6.96
N CYS A 190 14.26 -7.34 6.22
CA CYS A 190 15.12 -6.25 6.65
C CYS A 190 14.63 -5.63 7.97
N PHE A 191 13.32 -5.39 8.09
CA PHE A 191 12.73 -4.82 9.29
C PHE A 191 12.89 -5.74 10.50
N SER A 192 12.66 -7.03 10.35
CA SER A 192 12.78 -7.97 11.45
C SER A 192 14.21 -8.09 11.97
N VAL A 193 15.20 -8.06 11.08
CA VAL A 193 16.61 -8.02 11.47
C VAL A 193 16.92 -6.71 12.19
N SER A 194 16.52 -5.57 11.63
CA SER A 194 16.82 -4.25 12.18
C SER A 194 16.15 -4.01 13.54
N ILE A 195 14.89 -4.43 13.72
CA ILE A 195 14.22 -4.27 15.01
C ILE A 195 14.83 -5.16 16.09
N GLY A 196 15.34 -6.34 15.70
CA GLY A 196 16.11 -7.18 16.59
C GLY A 196 17.40 -6.52 17.06
N VAL A 197 18.16 -5.94 16.12
CA VAL A 197 19.38 -5.16 16.45
C VAL A 197 19.03 -3.95 17.30
N ALA A 198 17.96 -3.21 16.99
CA ALA A 198 17.51 -2.06 17.74
C ALA A 198 17.16 -2.42 19.20
N ARG A 199 16.47 -3.55 19.42
CA ARG A 199 16.18 -4.08 20.76
C ARG A 199 17.45 -4.45 21.52
N ALA A 200 18.41 -5.07 20.86
CA ALA A 200 19.70 -5.40 21.48
C ALA A 200 20.46 -4.15 21.93
N VAL A 201 20.43 -3.09 21.12
CA VAL A 201 21.01 -1.77 21.46
C VAL A 201 20.34 -1.16 22.69
N GLU A 202 19.02 -1.37 22.88
CA GLU A 202 18.29 -0.91 24.08
C GLU A 202 18.46 -1.85 25.30
N GLY A 203 19.31 -2.89 25.20
CA GLY A 203 19.57 -3.85 26.28
C GLY A 203 18.54 -4.96 26.44
N GLY A 204 17.69 -5.17 25.41
CA GLY A 204 16.70 -6.25 25.37
C GLY A 204 17.30 -7.62 25.04
N ALA A 205 16.65 -8.70 25.52
CA ALA A 205 16.99 -10.06 25.11
C ALA A 205 16.55 -10.29 23.66
N VAL A 206 17.44 -10.84 22.84
CA VAL A 206 17.20 -11.05 21.41
C VAL A 206 17.37 -12.54 21.07
N SER A 207 16.38 -13.12 20.41
CA SER A 207 16.43 -14.50 19.92
C SER A 207 16.70 -14.50 18.42
N ALA A 208 17.67 -15.32 17.97
CA ALA A 208 17.92 -15.54 16.54
C ALA A 208 16.69 -16.09 15.80
N ILE A 209 15.84 -16.88 16.50
CA ILE A 209 14.57 -17.39 15.96
C ILE A 209 13.63 -16.26 15.58
N SER A 210 13.44 -15.28 16.48
CA SER A 210 12.52 -14.17 16.24
C SER A 210 13.03 -13.18 15.17
N ILE A 211 14.36 -13.06 15.00
CA ILE A 211 14.95 -12.10 14.05
C ILE A 211 15.00 -12.66 12.62
N VAL A 212 15.38 -13.92 12.46
CA VAL A 212 15.69 -14.48 11.13
C VAL A 212 14.68 -15.55 10.72
N ILE A 213 14.38 -16.50 11.62
CA ILE A 213 13.57 -17.67 11.25
C ILE A 213 12.11 -17.29 11.06
N ASN A 214 11.51 -16.51 11.97
CA ASN A 214 10.10 -16.16 11.90
C ASN A 214 9.73 -15.38 10.61
N PRO A 215 10.48 -14.34 10.17
CA PRO A 215 10.16 -13.63 8.93
C PRO A 215 10.34 -14.49 7.67
N LEU A 216 11.38 -15.34 7.64
CA LEU A 216 11.56 -16.26 6.52
C LEU A 216 10.44 -17.27 6.47
N LEU A 217 10.04 -17.81 7.62
CA LEU A 217 8.91 -18.73 7.73
C LEU A 217 7.61 -18.08 7.31
N GLU A 218 7.36 -16.83 7.73
CA GLU A 218 6.19 -16.05 7.33
C GLU A 218 6.11 -15.90 5.80
N VAL A 219 7.20 -15.53 5.14
CA VAL A 219 7.25 -15.42 3.68
C VAL A 219 6.96 -16.77 3.02
N VAL A 220 7.66 -17.85 3.45
CA VAL A 220 7.48 -19.18 2.86
C VAL A 220 6.06 -19.69 3.06
N LEU A 221 5.53 -19.59 4.28
CA LEU A 221 4.16 -20.06 4.58
C LEU A 221 3.11 -19.24 3.84
N SER A 222 3.31 -17.94 3.68
CA SER A 222 2.42 -17.06 2.90
C SER A 222 2.36 -17.48 1.44
N LEU A 223 3.52 -17.73 0.82
CA LEU A 223 3.58 -18.20 -0.57
C LEU A 223 2.93 -19.58 -0.73
N LEU A 224 3.14 -20.49 0.21
CA LEU A 224 2.51 -21.82 0.20
C LEU A 224 1.00 -21.73 0.35
N LEU A 225 0.50 -20.96 1.33
CA LEU A 225 -0.94 -20.76 1.55
C LEU A 225 -1.61 -20.12 0.32
N GLY A 226 -0.98 -19.07 -0.25
CA GLY A 226 -1.48 -18.41 -1.46
C GLY A 226 -1.49 -19.34 -2.67
N THR A 227 -0.46 -20.17 -2.82
CA THR A 227 -0.39 -21.21 -3.89
C THR A 227 -1.55 -22.21 -3.76
N LEU A 228 -1.75 -22.75 -2.55
CA LEU A 228 -2.84 -23.70 -2.29
C LEU A 228 -4.20 -23.06 -2.55
N ALA A 229 -4.42 -21.86 -2.00
CA ALA A 229 -5.67 -21.13 -2.18
C ALA A 229 -5.94 -20.82 -3.67
N GLY A 230 -4.93 -20.41 -4.44
CA GLY A 230 -5.02 -20.14 -5.87
C GLY A 230 -5.31 -21.38 -6.70
N ALA A 231 -4.68 -22.51 -6.38
CA ALA A 231 -4.97 -23.78 -7.04
C ALA A 231 -6.42 -24.25 -6.75
N VAL A 232 -6.86 -24.20 -5.50
CA VAL A 232 -8.24 -24.54 -5.12
C VAL A 232 -9.23 -23.57 -5.77
N PHE A 233 -8.97 -22.27 -5.77
CA PHE A 233 -9.81 -21.27 -6.43
C PHE A 233 -9.99 -21.60 -7.91
N THR A 234 -8.90 -21.86 -8.63
CA THR A 234 -8.95 -22.21 -10.07
C THR A 234 -9.73 -23.50 -10.32
N ALA A 235 -9.54 -24.51 -9.48
CA ALA A 235 -10.27 -25.77 -9.59
C ALA A 235 -11.79 -25.57 -9.37
N VAL A 236 -12.19 -24.83 -8.35
CA VAL A 236 -13.59 -24.54 -8.03
C VAL A 236 -14.21 -23.61 -9.09
N GLU A 237 -13.45 -22.61 -9.59
CA GLU A 237 -13.92 -21.69 -10.64
C GLU A 237 -14.35 -22.43 -11.88
N SER A 238 -13.62 -23.48 -12.27
CA SER A 238 -13.92 -24.29 -13.44
C SER A 238 -15.30 -24.99 -13.40
N LEU A 239 -15.87 -25.17 -12.20
CA LEU A 239 -17.21 -25.75 -12.00
C LEU A 239 -18.33 -24.78 -12.34
N PHE A 240 -18.07 -23.49 -12.40
CA PHE A 240 -19.06 -22.45 -12.64
C PHE A 240 -18.94 -21.86 -14.05
N LYS A 241 -20.08 -21.76 -14.76
CA LYS A 241 -20.13 -21.18 -16.11
C LYS A 241 -20.62 -19.72 -16.12
N SER A 242 -21.34 -19.31 -15.07
CA SER A 242 -21.92 -17.97 -14.99
C SER A 242 -20.90 -16.96 -14.49
N ASN A 243 -20.73 -15.86 -15.21
CA ASN A 243 -19.80 -14.77 -14.87
C ASN A 243 -20.10 -14.14 -13.49
N SER A 244 -21.37 -14.00 -13.12
CA SER A 244 -21.75 -13.48 -11.79
C SER A 244 -21.34 -14.44 -10.67
N LYS A 245 -21.51 -15.75 -10.87
CA LYS A 245 -21.09 -16.76 -9.89
C LYS A 245 -19.55 -16.80 -9.74
N ARG A 246 -18.83 -16.69 -10.86
CA ARG A 246 -17.36 -16.62 -10.86
C ARG A 246 -16.85 -15.37 -10.14
N LEU A 247 -17.51 -14.20 -10.35
CA LEU A 247 -17.18 -12.98 -9.61
C LEU A 247 -17.41 -13.15 -8.11
N CYS A 248 -18.56 -13.68 -7.69
CA CYS A 248 -18.81 -13.99 -6.28
C CYS A 248 -17.73 -14.91 -5.71
N LEU A 249 -17.31 -15.91 -6.49
CA LEU A 249 -16.26 -16.85 -6.07
C LEU A 249 -14.91 -16.13 -5.89
N SER A 250 -14.52 -15.23 -6.80
CA SER A 250 -13.30 -14.42 -6.66
C SER A 250 -13.32 -13.62 -5.36
N ILE A 251 -14.43 -12.93 -5.09
CA ILE A 251 -14.62 -12.17 -3.85
C ILE A 251 -14.50 -13.09 -2.63
N THR A 252 -15.17 -14.24 -2.66
CA THR A 252 -15.15 -15.22 -1.58
C THR A 252 -13.73 -15.73 -1.29
N PHE A 253 -12.97 -16.09 -2.33
CA PHE A 253 -11.62 -16.62 -2.14
C PHE A 253 -10.65 -15.55 -1.63
N VAL A 254 -10.74 -14.31 -2.12
CA VAL A 254 -9.91 -13.20 -1.59
C VAL A 254 -10.23 -12.96 -0.12
N LEU A 255 -11.52 -12.84 0.26
CA LEU A 255 -11.92 -12.63 1.65
C LEU A 255 -11.52 -13.80 2.56
N LEU A 256 -11.72 -15.05 2.10
CA LEU A 256 -11.29 -16.24 2.84
C LEU A 256 -9.78 -16.26 3.05
N THR A 257 -9.03 -15.90 2.03
CA THR A 257 -7.57 -15.87 2.06
C THR A 257 -7.07 -14.80 3.04
N ILE A 258 -7.68 -13.60 3.04
CA ILE A 258 -7.40 -12.55 4.04
C ILE A 258 -7.68 -13.07 5.45
N ALA A 259 -8.85 -13.68 5.68
CA ALA A 259 -9.22 -14.21 6.98
C ALA A 259 -8.25 -15.31 7.48
N LEU A 260 -7.84 -16.23 6.60
CA LEU A 260 -6.87 -17.27 6.93
C LEU A 260 -5.49 -16.68 7.22
N SER A 261 -5.09 -15.62 6.54
CA SER A 261 -3.78 -14.96 6.77
C SER A 261 -3.69 -14.20 8.08
N GLN A 262 -4.81 -13.92 8.74
CA GLN A 262 -4.83 -13.31 10.08
C GLN A 262 -4.62 -14.33 11.21
N LEU A 263 -4.56 -15.63 10.88
CA LEU A 263 -4.25 -16.65 11.88
C LEU A 263 -2.78 -16.59 12.26
N GLU A 264 -2.51 -16.49 13.55
CA GLU A 264 -1.14 -16.57 14.08
C GLU A 264 -1.06 -17.52 15.28
N TYR A 265 0.07 -18.19 15.38
CA TYR A 265 0.35 -19.07 16.49
C TYR A 265 1.81 -18.97 16.92
N THR A 266 2.03 -18.76 18.21
CA THR A 266 3.38 -18.65 18.79
C THR A 266 3.64 -19.85 19.71
N PHE A 267 4.72 -20.59 19.46
CA PHE A 267 5.17 -21.69 20.30
C PHE A 267 6.00 -21.19 21.48
N ASP A 268 6.11 -21.99 22.54
CA ASP A 268 6.93 -21.70 23.71
C ASP A 268 8.43 -21.54 23.36
N SER A 269 8.87 -22.15 22.25
CA SER A 269 10.22 -22.00 21.70
C SER A 269 10.53 -20.63 21.10
N GLY A 270 9.53 -19.74 21.01
CA GLY A 270 9.63 -18.43 20.31
C GLY A 270 9.45 -18.52 18.79
N LEU A 271 9.18 -19.72 18.24
CA LEU A 271 8.80 -19.89 16.84
C LEU A 271 7.37 -19.36 16.63
N LYS A 272 7.19 -18.48 15.65
CA LYS A 272 5.89 -17.91 15.30
C LYS A 272 5.46 -18.36 13.90
N ILE A 273 4.27 -18.96 13.81
CA ILE A 273 3.57 -19.17 12.55
C ILE A 273 2.67 -17.96 12.32
N SER A 274 2.96 -17.20 11.28
CA SER A 274 2.17 -16.04 10.84
C SER A 274 2.20 -15.97 9.33
N PHE A 275 1.29 -15.15 8.76
CA PHE A 275 1.13 -15.00 7.33
C PHE A 275 1.04 -13.51 6.98
N SER A 276 1.67 -13.11 5.88
CA SER A 276 1.47 -11.79 5.28
C SER A 276 0.28 -11.82 4.34
N SER A 277 -0.81 -11.13 4.67
CA SER A 277 -2.02 -11.07 3.85
C SER A 277 -1.73 -10.60 2.41
N LEU A 278 -0.79 -9.65 2.25
CA LEU A 278 -0.36 -9.17 0.94
C LEU A 278 0.28 -10.26 0.11
N LEU A 279 1.26 -11.00 0.67
CA LEU A 279 1.96 -12.08 -0.04
C LEU A 279 1.02 -13.25 -0.37
N VAL A 280 0.10 -13.59 0.56
CA VAL A 280 -0.88 -14.68 0.34
C VAL A 280 -1.82 -14.31 -0.80
N CYS A 281 -2.43 -13.11 -0.78
CA CYS A 281 -3.36 -12.66 -1.81
C CYS A 281 -2.66 -12.43 -3.16
N MET A 282 -1.42 -11.94 -3.16
CA MET A 282 -0.62 -11.81 -4.37
C MET A 282 -0.35 -13.18 -5.00
N MET A 283 0.04 -14.17 -4.19
CA MET A 283 0.30 -15.52 -4.70
C MET A 283 -0.98 -16.21 -5.17
N LEU A 284 -2.12 -15.98 -4.50
CA LEU A 284 -3.44 -16.39 -4.97
C LEU A 284 -3.69 -15.87 -6.40
N GLY A 285 -3.47 -14.58 -6.66
CA GLY A 285 -3.63 -13.96 -7.98
C GLY A 285 -2.66 -14.51 -9.00
N THR A 286 -1.39 -14.72 -8.62
CA THR A 286 -0.35 -15.29 -9.47
C THR A 286 -0.69 -16.70 -9.94
N ILE A 287 -1.12 -17.58 -9.05
CA ILE A 287 -1.52 -18.94 -9.41
C ILE A 287 -2.77 -18.91 -10.27
N PHE A 288 -3.76 -18.10 -9.90
CA PHE A 288 -5.00 -17.97 -10.66
C PHE A 288 -4.76 -17.52 -12.11
N CYS A 289 -3.98 -16.45 -12.35
CA CYS A 289 -3.74 -15.95 -13.72
C CYS A 289 -2.96 -16.94 -14.62
N ASN A 290 -2.15 -17.82 -14.01
CA ASN A 290 -1.36 -18.80 -14.75
C ASN A 290 -2.09 -20.12 -15.01
N LEU A 291 -3.06 -20.49 -14.18
CA LEU A 291 -3.82 -21.74 -14.31
C LEU A 291 -5.21 -21.53 -14.95
N CYS A 292 -5.84 -20.37 -14.77
CA CYS A 292 -7.19 -20.08 -15.25
C CYS A 292 -7.17 -19.41 -16.62
N LYS A 293 -7.88 -20.00 -17.62
CA LYS A 293 -7.95 -19.44 -18.99
C LYS A 293 -8.80 -18.16 -19.09
N SER A 294 -9.73 -17.97 -18.17
CA SER A 294 -10.65 -16.81 -18.11
C SER A 294 -10.21 -15.75 -17.08
N ALA A 295 -8.97 -15.80 -16.62
CA ALA A 295 -8.46 -14.90 -15.57
C ALA A 295 -8.63 -13.42 -15.95
N ASP A 296 -8.30 -13.02 -17.18
CA ASP A 296 -8.40 -11.62 -17.63
C ASP A 296 -9.84 -11.08 -17.61
N GLU A 297 -10.78 -11.88 -18.11
CA GLU A 297 -12.19 -11.48 -18.12
C GLU A 297 -12.74 -11.34 -16.69
N LEU A 298 -12.39 -12.28 -15.81
CA LEU A 298 -12.85 -12.26 -14.44
C LEU A 298 -12.19 -11.12 -13.66
N MET A 299 -10.91 -10.85 -13.91
CA MET A 299 -10.18 -9.76 -13.29
C MET A 299 -10.78 -8.40 -13.66
N ALA A 300 -11.11 -8.18 -14.94
CA ALA A 300 -11.76 -6.95 -15.38
C ALA A 300 -13.12 -6.68 -14.68
N LYS A 301 -13.86 -7.75 -14.32
CA LYS A 301 -15.10 -7.64 -13.53
C LYS A 301 -14.83 -7.39 -12.05
N THR A 302 -13.83 -8.05 -11.49
CA THR A 302 -13.40 -7.86 -10.11
C THR A 302 -12.93 -6.42 -9.90
N ASP A 303 -12.16 -5.85 -10.83
CA ASP A 303 -11.68 -4.47 -10.78
C ASP A 303 -12.82 -3.43 -10.75
N LYS A 304 -13.86 -3.65 -11.57
CA LYS A 304 -15.04 -2.77 -11.54
C LYS A 304 -15.77 -2.83 -10.19
N TRP A 305 -15.88 -4.03 -9.61
CA TRP A 305 -16.55 -4.23 -8.33
C TRP A 305 -15.75 -3.66 -7.14
N THR A 306 -14.42 -3.76 -7.18
CA THR A 306 -13.55 -3.29 -6.08
C THR A 306 -13.33 -1.78 -6.08
N MET A 307 -13.70 -1.05 -7.14
CA MET A 307 -13.48 0.38 -7.25
C MET A 307 -13.99 1.20 -6.05
N PRO A 308 -15.23 0.99 -5.53
CA PRO A 308 -15.69 1.69 -4.33
C PRO A 308 -14.83 1.41 -3.09
N ILE A 309 -14.33 0.17 -2.96
CA ILE A 309 -13.46 -0.23 -1.85
C ILE A 309 -12.12 0.53 -1.93
N TYR A 310 -11.56 0.68 -3.12
CA TYR A 310 -10.33 1.46 -3.33
C TYR A 310 -10.51 2.95 -3.03
N VAL A 311 -11.64 3.54 -3.44
CA VAL A 311 -11.96 4.94 -3.09
C VAL A 311 -12.00 5.10 -1.57
N LEU A 312 -12.72 4.23 -0.87
CA LEU A 312 -12.80 4.24 0.59
C LEU A 312 -11.43 4.03 1.24
N PHE A 313 -10.64 3.10 0.75
CA PHE A 313 -9.29 2.84 1.24
C PHE A 313 -8.43 4.12 1.25
N PHE A 314 -8.35 4.83 0.11
CA PHE A 314 -7.54 6.04 0.03
C PHE A 314 -8.14 7.22 0.78
N VAL A 315 -9.47 7.35 0.85
CA VAL A 315 -10.12 8.38 1.65
C VAL A 315 -9.87 8.14 3.15
N ILE A 316 -10.00 6.91 3.64
CA ILE A 316 -9.72 6.56 5.02
C ILE A 316 -8.23 6.78 5.33
N SER A 317 -7.33 6.31 4.46
CA SER A 317 -5.89 6.55 4.61
C SER A 317 -5.57 8.04 4.70
N GLY A 318 -6.22 8.88 3.87
CA GLY A 318 -6.08 10.33 3.95
C GLY A 318 -6.62 10.93 5.25
N ALA A 319 -7.74 10.42 5.76
CA ALA A 319 -8.33 10.88 7.02
C ALA A 319 -7.50 10.52 8.26
N GLU A 320 -6.72 9.45 8.20
CA GLU A 320 -5.81 9.00 9.26
C GLU A 320 -4.48 9.78 9.30
N LEU A 321 -4.17 10.58 8.28
CA LEU A 321 -2.94 11.36 8.24
C LEU A 321 -2.96 12.45 9.31
N ASP A 322 -2.13 12.28 10.33
CA ASP A 322 -2.04 13.17 11.48
C ASP A 322 -1.04 14.30 11.25
N PHE A 323 -1.55 15.51 11.06
CA PHE A 323 -0.71 16.71 10.89
C PHE A 323 -0.04 17.18 12.18
N THR A 324 -0.36 16.62 13.33
CA THR A 324 0.29 17.00 14.60
C THR A 324 1.76 16.58 14.63
N VAL A 325 2.18 15.62 13.80
CA VAL A 325 3.58 15.23 13.62
C VAL A 325 4.47 16.39 13.19
N PHE A 326 3.91 17.42 12.54
CA PHE A 326 4.64 18.66 12.17
C PHE A 326 4.88 19.61 13.35
N SER A 327 4.38 19.35 14.53
CA SER A 327 4.60 20.20 15.71
C SER A 327 6.00 20.06 16.32
N SER A 328 6.71 18.96 16.05
CA SER A 328 8.05 18.70 16.59
C SER A 328 9.14 19.01 15.55
N ILE A 329 10.01 19.97 15.86
CA ILE A 329 11.17 20.34 15.01
C ILE A 329 12.09 19.14 14.78
N ALA A 330 12.30 18.29 15.79
CA ALA A 330 13.11 17.08 15.65
C ALA A 330 12.50 16.09 14.64
N VAL A 331 11.18 15.86 14.73
CA VAL A 331 10.46 14.99 13.77
C VAL A 331 10.54 15.56 12.35
N ILE A 332 10.36 16.88 12.19
CA ILE A 332 10.49 17.54 10.87
C ILE A 332 11.90 17.37 10.31
N GLY A 333 12.93 17.66 11.11
CA GLY A 333 14.33 17.61 10.65
C GLY A 333 14.77 16.19 10.27
N VAL A 334 14.55 15.22 11.16
CA VAL A 334 14.88 13.81 10.90
C VAL A 334 13.96 13.23 9.81
N GLY A 335 12.67 13.61 9.79
CA GLY A 335 11.72 13.18 8.77
C GLY A 335 12.09 13.67 7.37
N LEU A 336 12.53 14.93 7.22
CA LEU A 336 13.04 15.45 5.95
C LEU A 336 14.30 14.72 5.50
N ALA A 337 15.24 14.48 6.42
CA ALA A 337 16.43 13.69 6.12
C ALA A 337 16.03 12.28 5.64
N TYR A 338 15.11 11.62 6.37
CA TYR A 338 14.59 10.31 5.97
C TYR A 338 13.98 10.34 4.56
N VAL A 339 13.09 11.27 4.26
CA VAL A 339 12.44 11.39 2.93
C VAL A 339 13.46 11.61 1.83
N ILE A 340 14.41 12.54 2.02
CA ILE A 340 15.41 12.86 1.01
C ILE A 340 16.34 11.65 0.76
N PHE A 341 16.90 11.08 1.81
CA PHE A 341 17.91 10.03 1.66
C PHE A 341 17.29 8.68 1.28
N ARG A 342 16.05 8.40 1.68
CA ARG A 342 15.29 7.28 1.14
C ARG A 342 15.05 7.43 -0.36
N SER A 343 14.65 8.61 -0.81
CA SER A 343 14.45 8.88 -2.25
C SER A 343 15.74 8.71 -3.04
N ILE A 344 16.86 9.18 -2.51
CA ILE A 344 18.19 9.00 -3.10
C ILE A 344 18.56 7.51 -3.14
N GLY A 345 18.43 6.80 -2.03
CA GLY A 345 18.78 5.38 -1.90
C GLY A 345 17.98 4.50 -2.86
N LYS A 346 16.64 4.68 -2.90
CA LYS A 346 15.75 4.00 -3.84
C LYS A 346 16.14 4.26 -5.29
N SER A 347 16.36 5.54 -5.64
CA SER A 347 16.68 5.95 -7.01
C SER A 347 18.05 5.44 -7.44
N LEU A 348 19.08 5.56 -6.61
CA LEU A 348 20.41 5.04 -6.91
C LEU A 348 20.44 3.52 -6.98
N GLY A 349 19.82 2.83 -6.00
CA GLY A 349 19.71 1.39 -5.99
C GLY A 349 19.04 0.84 -7.24
N ALA A 350 17.88 1.42 -7.62
CA ALA A 350 17.18 1.05 -8.84
C ALA A 350 18.01 1.36 -10.10
N HIS A 351 18.65 2.53 -10.16
CA HIS A 351 19.47 2.92 -11.30
C HIS A 351 20.64 1.96 -11.55
N PHE A 352 21.45 1.71 -10.53
CA PHE A 352 22.65 0.88 -10.67
C PHE A 352 22.29 -0.60 -10.91
N SER A 353 21.29 -1.13 -10.21
CA SER A 353 20.86 -2.52 -10.40
C SER A 353 20.18 -2.76 -11.75
N ALA A 354 19.32 -1.84 -12.20
CA ALA A 354 18.71 -1.91 -13.52
C ALA A 354 19.75 -1.82 -14.64
N LYS A 355 20.76 -0.94 -14.48
CA LYS A 355 21.88 -0.83 -15.43
C LYS A 355 22.73 -2.11 -15.45
N ALA A 356 23.05 -2.65 -14.29
CA ALA A 356 23.87 -3.87 -14.15
C ALA A 356 23.16 -5.12 -14.70
N THR A 357 21.82 -5.15 -14.66
CA THR A 357 21.01 -6.26 -15.20
C THR A 357 20.62 -6.07 -16.67
N GLY A 358 21.09 -5.00 -17.32
CA GLY A 358 20.82 -4.74 -18.74
C GLY A 358 19.38 -4.32 -19.03
N CYS A 359 18.71 -3.65 -18.09
CA CYS A 359 17.38 -3.10 -18.34
C CYS A 359 17.40 -1.98 -19.40
N PRO A 360 16.27 -1.73 -20.09
CA PRO A 360 16.13 -0.62 -21.02
C PRO A 360 16.43 0.74 -20.38
N PRO A 361 16.95 1.73 -21.15
CA PRO A 361 17.31 3.05 -20.60
C PRO A 361 16.18 3.79 -19.88
N SER A 362 14.92 3.58 -20.31
CA SER A 362 13.73 4.13 -19.64
C SER A 362 13.58 3.59 -18.22
N VAL A 363 13.77 2.29 -18.03
CA VAL A 363 13.75 1.62 -16.71
C VAL A 363 14.88 2.15 -15.84
N VAL A 364 16.12 2.14 -16.35
CA VAL A 364 17.30 2.62 -15.62
C VAL A 364 17.11 4.05 -15.11
N LYS A 365 16.43 4.91 -15.87
CA LYS A 365 16.28 6.33 -15.55
C LYS A 365 15.10 6.62 -14.63
N TYR A 366 13.98 5.92 -14.78
CA TYR A 366 12.71 6.33 -14.17
C TYR A 366 12.17 5.38 -13.10
N LEU A 367 12.67 4.13 -13.02
CA LEU A 367 12.15 3.13 -12.07
C LEU A 367 12.24 3.60 -10.62
N GLY A 368 13.38 4.18 -10.19
CA GLY A 368 13.55 4.63 -8.82
C GLY A 368 12.51 5.67 -8.37
N ILE A 369 12.03 6.51 -9.30
CA ILE A 369 11.00 7.52 -8.99
C ILE A 369 9.63 6.87 -8.78
N THR A 370 9.32 5.81 -9.51
CA THR A 370 8.06 5.08 -9.35
C THR A 370 8.00 4.23 -8.08
N LEU A 371 9.15 4.02 -7.40
CA LEU A 371 9.27 3.29 -6.15
C LEU A 371 9.21 4.20 -4.89
N LEU A 372 8.96 5.49 -5.06
CA LEU A 372 8.91 6.46 -3.96
C LEU A 372 7.64 6.35 -3.09
N PRO A 373 6.44 6.04 -3.61
CA PRO A 373 5.25 5.90 -2.78
C PRO A 373 5.50 4.99 -1.57
N GLN A 374 5.04 5.41 -0.39
CA GLN A 374 5.21 4.69 0.87
C GLN A 374 3.92 4.79 1.69
N ALA A 375 3.39 3.67 2.17
CA ALA A 375 2.11 3.62 2.90
C ALA A 375 2.01 2.37 3.80
N GLY A 376 0.93 1.62 3.73
CA GLY A 376 0.47 0.58 4.63
C GLY A 376 1.54 -0.29 5.29
N VAL A 377 2.44 -0.92 4.53
CA VAL A 377 3.49 -1.80 5.08
C VAL A 377 4.42 -1.01 6.02
N SER A 378 4.85 0.19 5.62
CA SER A 378 5.69 1.03 6.47
C SER A 378 4.97 1.51 7.73
N ILE A 379 3.67 1.79 7.64
CA ILE A 379 2.84 2.13 8.80
C ILE A 379 2.77 0.93 9.74
N GLY A 380 2.51 -0.27 9.23
CA GLY A 380 2.51 -1.51 10.01
C GLY A 380 3.85 -1.75 10.73
N MET A 381 4.97 -1.60 10.02
CA MET A 381 6.31 -1.68 10.61
C MET A 381 6.50 -0.63 11.73
N SER A 382 6.01 0.60 11.52
CA SER A 382 6.13 1.68 12.50
C SER A 382 5.30 1.44 13.76
N ILE A 383 4.12 0.84 13.63
CA ILE A 383 3.28 0.42 14.77
C ILE A 383 3.99 -0.68 15.57
N THR A 384 4.56 -1.67 14.87
CA THR A 384 5.35 -2.73 15.50
C THR A 384 6.56 -2.16 16.23
N ALA A 385 7.27 -1.20 15.63
CA ALA A 385 8.38 -0.49 16.27
C ALA A 385 7.92 0.29 17.52
N ALA A 386 6.77 0.97 17.44
CA ALA A 386 6.20 1.72 18.57
C ALA A 386 5.88 0.83 19.78
N ALA A 387 5.46 -0.41 19.52
CA ALA A 387 5.18 -1.38 20.58
C ALA A 387 6.44 -2.08 21.11
N ALA A 388 7.51 -2.17 20.31
CA ALA A 388 8.67 -3.01 20.57
C ALA A 388 9.87 -2.28 21.18
N LEU A 389 9.99 -0.96 20.96
CA LEU A 389 11.15 -0.13 21.34
C LEU A 389 10.75 0.95 22.34
N GLN A 390 11.69 1.33 23.23
CA GLN A 390 11.46 2.42 24.20
C GLN A 390 11.13 3.76 23.50
N HIS A 391 11.80 4.06 22.40
CA HIS A 391 11.60 5.27 21.61
C HIS A 391 10.83 5.00 20.29
N GLY A 392 10.09 3.90 20.22
CA GLY A 392 9.40 3.47 19.01
C GLY A 392 8.31 4.44 18.52
N SER A 393 7.73 5.26 19.41
CA SER A 393 6.81 6.33 19.04
C SER A 393 7.45 7.37 18.09
N LEU A 394 8.76 7.63 18.24
CA LEU A 394 9.49 8.52 17.35
C LEU A 394 9.64 7.90 15.95
N VAL A 395 9.89 6.58 15.85
CA VAL A 395 9.87 5.86 14.57
C VAL A 395 8.52 6.06 13.87
N ARG A 396 7.42 5.82 14.61
CA ARG A 396 6.06 5.97 14.08
C ARG A 396 5.82 7.39 13.56
N ASN A 397 6.16 8.41 14.33
CA ASN A 397 5.93 9.80 13.94
C ASN A 397 6.73 10.20 12.69
N ILE A 398 7.98 9.77 12.57
CA ILE A 398 8.82 10.04 11.41
C ILE A 398 8.29 9.30 10.16
N VAL A 399 7.87 8.04 10.32
CA VAL A 399 7.28 7.28 9.21
C VAL A 399 5.95 7.91 8.76
N LEU A 400 5.07 8.31 9.68
CA LEU A 400 3.82 9.00 9.33
C LEU A 400 4.08 10.33 8.62
N PHE A 401 5.08 11.10 9.07
CA PHE A 401 5.52 12.30 8.37
C PHE A 401 5.95 12.00 6.92
N ALA A 402 6.76 10.97 6.72
CA ALA A 402 7.22 10.58 5.39
C ALA A 402 6.09 10.05 4.51
N VAL A 403 5.21 9.21 5.07
CA VAL A 403 4.03 8.67 4.38
C VAL A 403 3.14 9.80 3.88
N LEU A 404 2.87 10.82 4.69
CA LEU A 404 2.10 11.99 4.27
C LEU A 404 2.68 12.64 3.00
N ILE A 405 4.00 12.85 2.98
CA ILE A 405 4.67 13.45 1.83
C ILE A 405 4.61 12.52 0.61
N TYR A 406 4.93 11.24 0.80
CA TYR A 406 4.98 10.29 -0.30
C TYR A 406 3.61 9.92 -0.86
N GLU A 407 2.57 9.87 -0.06
CA GLU A 407 1.21 9.61 -0.51
C GLU A 407 0.66 10.77 -1.36
N LEU A 408 0.99 12.01 -1.00
CA LEU A 408 0.58 13.18 -1.77
C LEU A 408 1.37 13.35 -3.08
N LEU A 409 2.69 13.17 -3.03
CA LEU A 409 3.57 13.41 -4.17
C LEU A 409 3.80 12.16 -5.03
N GLY A 410 3.85 10.99 -4.40
CA GLY A 410 4.25 9.73 -5.03
C GLY A 410 3.44 9.35 -6.26
N PRO A 411 2.10 9.34 -6.22
CA PRO A 411 1.28 9.02 -7.38
C PRO A 411 1.52 9.97 -8.56
N SER A 412 1.72 11.26 -8.28
CA SER A 412 2.02 12.27 -9.31
C SER A 412 3.39 12.08 -9.93
N LEU A 413 4.39 11.74 -9.12
CA LEU A 413 5.74 11.42 -9.57
C LEU A 413 5.77 10.11 -10.39
N THR A 414 5.03 9.10 -9.96
CA THR A 414 4.86 7.84 -10.69
C THR A 414 4.22 8.08 -12.05
N LYS A 415 3.14 8.86 -12.13
CA LYS A 415 2.53 9.27 -13.40
C LYS A 415 3.55 9.97 -14.31
N TRP A 416 4.27 10.95 -13.77
CA TRP A 416 5.28 11.69 -14.52
C TRP A 416 6.37 10.78 -15.08
N ALA A 417 6.86 9.84 -14.27
CA ALA A 417 7.88 8.88 -14.67
C ALA A 417 7.38 7.95 -15.78
N LEU A 418 6.15 7.41 -15.68
CA LEU A 418 5.53 6.55 -16.69
C LEU A 418 5.33 7.28 -18.03
N ILE A 419 4.92 8.56 -18.00
CA ILE A 419 4.81 9.38 -19.21
C ILE A 419 6.19 9.59 -19.85
N LYS A 420 7.22 9.92 -19.05
CA LYS A 420 8.59 10.14 -19.53
C LYS A 420 9.27 8.86 -20.01
N ALA A 421 8.89 7.71 -19.48
CA ALA A 421 9.36 6.42 -19.94
C ALA A 421 8.71 5.99 -21.28
N GLY A 422 7.60 6.60 -21.67
CA GLY A 422 6.83 6.25 -22.84
C GLY A 422 5.78 5.16 -22.61
N ASP A 423 5.59 4.71 -21.37
CA ASP A 423 4.61 3.69 -20.99
C ASP A 423 3.18 4.24 -20.94
N VAL A 424 3.02 5.55 -20.87
CA VAL A 424 1.75 6.27 -20.95
C VAL A 424 1.81 7.26 -22.11
N THR A 425 0.93 7.11 -23.09
CA THR A 425 0.75 8.09 -24.14
C THR A 425 -0.08 9.25 -23.60
N PRO A 426 0.45 10.48 -23.54
CA PRO A 426 -0.35 11.62 -23.16
C PRO A 426 -1.52 11.75 -24.12
N LYS A 427 -2.77 11.78 -23.64
CA LYS A 427 -3.87 12.22 -24.48
C LYS A 427 -3.54 13.61 -25.03
N PRO A 428 -3.75 13.89 -26.32
CA PRO A 428 -3.65 15.25 -26.85
C PRO A 428 -4.45 16.18 -25.92
N ALA A 429 -3.97 17.40 -25.70
CA ALA A 429 -4.62 18.38 -24.84
C ALA A 429 -6.04 18.63 -25.39
N GLU A 430 -7.02 17.88 -24.92
CA GLU A 430 -8.42 18.16 -25.15
C GLU A 430 -8.76 19.47 -24.47
N HIS A 431 -9.54 20.27 -25.16
CA HIS A 431 -10.11 21.54 -24.74
C HIS A 431 -10.46 21.49 -23.24
N LYS A 432 -9.92 22.42 -22.45
CA LYS A 432 -10.21 22.51 -21.01
C LYS A 432 -11.71 22.73 -20.85
N PRO A 433 -12.49 21.72 -20.40
CA PRO A 433 -13.92 21.91 -20.25
C PRO A 433 -14.18 22.97 -19.19
N THR A 434 -15.12 23.85 -19.45
CA THR A 434 -15.66 24.79 -18.45
C THR A 434 -16.29 24.01 -17.31
N VAL A 435 -16.42 24.63 -16.13
CA VAL A 435 -17.03 23.98 -14.95
C VAL A 435 -18.42 23.39 -15.27
N ALA A 436 -19.18 24.01 -16.17
CA ALA A 436 -20.48 23.53 -16.64
C ALA A 436 -20.38 22.27 -17.52
N GLU A 437 -19.38 22.18 -18.40
CA GLU A 437 -19.13 21.01 -19.25
C GLU A 437 -18.58 19.81 -18.45
N MET A 438 -17.90 20.08 -17.31
CA MET A 438 -17.42 19.03 -16.41
C MET A 438 -18.56 18.21 -15.76
N PHE A 439 -19.76 18.74 -15.69
CA PHE A 439 -20.93 18.07 -15.14
C PHE A 439 -21.86 17.48 -16.21
N ALA A 440 -21.58 17.68 -17.51
CA ALA A 440 -22.41 17.22 -18.61
C ALA A 440 -21.92 15.90 -19.29
N ASP A 441 -20.62 15.57 -19.24
CA ASP A 441 -20.02 14.54 -20.09
C ASP A 441 -20.12 13.08 -19.60
N GLU A 442 -20.89 12.77 -18.57
CA GLU A 442 -20.95 11.38 -18.03
C GLU A 442 -22.17 10.56 -18.47
N VAL A 443 -23.00 11.07 -19.40
CA VAL A 443 -24.27 10.39 -19.76
C VAL A 443 -24.13 9.39 -20.91
N ASP A 444 -23.07 9.40 -21.70
CA ASP A 444 -23.06 8.71 -23.01
C ASP A 444 -22.01 7.61 -23.25
N GLU A 445 -21.31 7.06 -22.25
CA GLU A 445 -20.33 5.96 -22.53
C GLU A 445 -20.77 4.54 -22.10
N ASP A 446 -21.95 4.33 -21.51
CA ASP A 446 -22.33 2.99 -21.01
C ASP A 446 -23.46 2.29 -21.82
N ASP A 447 -24.01 2.91 -22.90
CA ASP A 447 -25.14 2.32 -23.65
C ASP A 447 -24.82 1.81 -25.07
N THR A 448 -23.56 1.70 -25.47
CA THR A 448 -23.24 1.06 -26.74
C THR A 448 -22.07 0.07 -26.60
N LYS A 449 -22.37 -1.15 -26.11
CA LYS A 449 -21.93 -2.46 -26.66
C LYS A 449 -22.30 -3.62 -25.75
#